data_d10a89aa7107a74fff769d32b35dc365
#
_entry.id   d10a89aa7107a74fff769d32b35dc365
#
_cell.length_a   1.000
_cell.length_b   1.000
_cell.length_c   1.000
_cell.angle_alpha   90.00
_cell.angle_beta   90.00
_cell.angle_gamma   90.00
#
_symmetry.space_group_name_H-M   'P 1'
#
loop_
_entity.id
_entity.type
_entity.pdbx_description
1 polymer ?
#
loop_
_entity_poly.entity_id
_entity_poly.type
_entity_poly.pdbx_seq_one_letter_code
_entity_poly.pdbx_strand_id
1 'polypeptide(L)'
;VVPAGCDSVVPDISASGQETDVGALWHPFSDMGAVERDGEFVIARGDGVHVFDAEGNRYLDATAGLWFTNVGHGRAELAEAAAEQMRSIAAYSTFGDYVTQPTVELAEKLAGIAPVPGSKVFFTSGGSDSVETAAKLARRYWVETGRPSKRFLIGRQKAYHGMHYAGTALAGIPGNRQGYGVLVAESATVAWDDVEDLRATMERIGPENVAAFFCEPVMGAGGVYPPPEDYLAGVRKLCTEMDVLFVADEVVTGYGRIGGSWFASTRFGLEPDMVTTAKGLTSGYLPMGAVLVSPKVADPFFQPDAGVWWRHGYTYSGHATAAAVALANLAIIEREGLLDEASRLESTLAERLRPLADHERVAEVRCGVGALAAVQLADPGEAMGLAKRLRAFGVATRAVGAGGLQISPAFVMSDDEVHELADSIARALDA
;
A
#
# COMPACT_ATOMS: atom_id res chain seq x y z
N VAL A 1 10.42 33.77 22.14
CA VAL A 1 11.82 33.65 22.57
C VAL A 1 12.06 32.16 22.75
N VAL A 2 12.65 31.49 21.74
CA VAL A 2 13.08 30.13 21.81
C VAL A 2 14.44 30.11 22.52
N PRO A 3 14.67 29.30 23.56
CA PRO A 3 16.00 29.16 24.12
C PRO A 3 16.91 28.47 23.11
N ALA A 4 18.02 29.09 22.80
CA ALA A 4 19.13 28.44 22.11
C ALA A 4 19.69 27.31 22.98
N GLY A 5 19.82 26.09 22.42
CA GLY A 5 20.49 24.98 23.06
C GLY A 5 19.60 23.76 23.27
N CYS A 6 19.11 23.17 22.17
CA CYS A 6 18.75 21.78 22.17
C CYS A 6 19.70 21.11 21.17
N ASP A 7 20.91 20.77 21.66
CA ASP A 7 21.77 19.84 20.95
C ASP A 7 20.99 18.53 20.81
N SER A 8 20.73 18.16 19.56
CA SER A 8 20.12 16.88 19.21
C SER A 8 21.00 15.76 19.75
N VAL A 9 20.59 15.16 20.87
CA VAL A 9 21.17 13.88 21.31
C VAL A 9 20.67 12.80 20.35
N VAL A 10 21.25 12.77 19.16
CA VAL A 10 21.29 11.55 18.38
C VAL A 10 22.36 10.69 19.06
N PRO A 11 22.03 9.51 19.59
CA PRO A 11 23.08 8.61 20.10
C PRO A 11 24.07 8.38 18.98
N ASP A 12 25.35 8.57 19.27
CA ASP A 12 26.44 8.22 18.35
C ASP A 12 26.46 6.70 18.18
N ILE A 13 25.87 6.22 17.08
CA ILE A 13 25.84 4.80 16.73
C ILE A 13 27.15 4.39 16.03
N SER A 14 28.11 5.32 15.85
CA SER A 14 29.35 5.12 15.07
C SER A 14 30.51 4.45 15.81
N ALA A 15 30.37 4.04 17.06
CA ALA A 15 31.48 3.51 17.84
C ALA A 15 31.24 2.09 18.37
N SER A 16 31.23 1.10 17.49
CA SER A 16 31.68 -0.25 17.88
C SER A 16 32.04 -1.08 16.65
N GLY A 17 33.31 -1.31 16.40
CA GLY A 17 33.81 -2.47 15.66
C GLY A 17 33.53 -3.74 16.44
N GLN A 18 32.30 -4.03 16.76
CA GLN A 18 31.84 -5.27 17.36
C GLN A 18 31.06 -6.07 16.30
N GLU A 19 31.30 -7.39 16.31
CA GLU A 19 30.44 -8.38 15.68
C GLU A 19 28.98 -7.92 15.81
N THR A 20 28.29 -7.77 14.69
CA THR A 20 26.90 -7.28 14.63
C THR A 20 25.97 -8.33 15.24
N ASP A 21 25.85 -8.28 16.57
CA ASP A 21 24.73 -8.91 17.27
C ASP A 21 23.48 -8.12 16.82
N VAL A 22 22.54 -8.77 16.12
CA VAL A 22 21.29 -8.17 15.57
C VAL A 22 20.37 -7.67 16.69
N GLY A 23 20.87 -7.50 17.89
CA GLY A 23 20.14 -6.91 18.99
C GLY A 23 18.75 -7.54 19.23
N ALA A 24 17.82 -6.74 19.74
CA ALA A 24 16.46 -7.19 20.09
C ALA A 24 15.44 -7.03 18.95
N LEU A 25 15.83 -6.51 17.77
CA LEU A 25 14.91 -6.24 16.67
C LEU A 25 14.58 -7.50 15.87
N TRP A 26 13.32 -7.86 15.81
CA TRP A 26 12.84 -8.91 14.93
C TRP A 26 12.33 -8.28 13.62
N HIS A 27 13.05 -8.44 12.52
CA HIS A 27 12.66 -7.88 11.22
C HIS A 27 11.45 -8.59 10.63
N PRO A 28 10.42 -7.84 10.17
CA PRO A 28 9.28 -8.44 9.48
C PRO A 28 9.69 -9.01 8.11
N PHE A 29 9.07 -10.11 7.69
CA PHE A 29 9.34 -10.80 6.41
C PHE A 29 10.81 -11.16 6.17
N SER A 30 11.56 -11.50 7.21
CA SER A 30 12.99 -11.75 7.13
C SER A 30 13.39 -13.13 7.68
N ASP A 31 14.40 -13.72 7.05
CA ASP A 31 15.18 -14.79 7.67
C ASP A 31 16.17 -14.14 8.66
N MET A 32 15.86 -14.23 9.93
CA MET A 32 16.67 -13.61 10.99
C MET A 32 18.09 -14.21 11.08
N GLY A 33 18.25 -15.50 10.77
CA GLY A 33 19.57 -16.11 10.70
C GLY A 33 20.43 -15.54 9.56
N ALA A 34 19.80 -15.15 8.45
CA ALA A 34 20.50 -14.45 7.38
C ALA A 34 20.83 -13.00 7.77
N VAL A 35 19.93 -12.31 8.46
CA VAL A 35 20.19 -10.94 8.94
C VAL A 35 21.33 -10.92 9.96
N GLU A 36 21.33 -11.87 10.91
CA GLU A 36 22.38 -12.00 11.90
C GLU A 36 23.77 -12.25 11.26
N ARG A 37 23.81 -13.07 10.21
CA ARG A 37 25.06 -13.37 9.49
C ARG A 37 25.55 -12.23 8.60
N ASP A 38 24.62 -11.56 7.89
CA ASP A 38 24.93 -10.58 6.86
C ASP A 38 24.94 -9.13 7.36
N GLY A 39 24.43 -8.89 8.58
CA GLY A 39 24.28 -7.58 9.19
C GLY A 39 23.06 -6.81 8.70
N GLU A 40 22.74 -5.73 9.41
CA GLU A 40 21.66 -4.80 9.09
C GLU A 40 22.14 -3.71 8.11
N PHE A 41 21.22 -3.18 7.32
CA PHE A 41 21.44 -2.00 6.49
C PHE A 41 20.71 -0.81 7.13
N VAL A 42 21.46 -0.01 7.90
CA VAL A 42 20.91 1.09 8.71
C VAL A 42 20.67 2.32 7.84
N ILE A 43 19.43 2.76 7.71
CA ILE A 43 19.05 4.03 7.09
C ILE A 43 18.99 5.09 8.19
N ALA A 44 19.88 6.07 8.12
CA ALA A 44 20.02 7.14 9.12
C ALA A 44 19.26 8.42 8.75
N ARG A 45 19.09 8.71 7.45
CA ARG A 45 18.45 9.94 6.97
C ARG A 45 17.75 9.71 5.62
N GLY A 46 16.73 10.51 5.34
CA GLY A 46 16.08 10.59 4.03
C GLY A 46 15.95 12.05 3.59
N ASP A 47 16.04 12.30 2.26
CA ASP A 47 15.92 13.62 1.65
C ASP A 47 15.46 13.49 0.19
N GLY A 48 14.29 14.01 -0.13
CA GLY A 48 13.67 13.86 -1.45
C GLY A 48 13.51 12.39 -1.84
N VAL A 49 14.21 11.95 -2.88
CA VAL A 49 14.20 10.56 -3.37
C VAL A 49 15.39 9.73 -2.85
N HIS A 50 16.18 10.28 -1.96
CA HIS A 50 17.38 9.64 -1.46
C HIS A 50 17.25 9.20 0.00
N VAL A 51 17.90 8.09 0.31
CA VAL A 51 18.18 7.66 1.68
C VAL A 51 19.70 7.59 1.90
N PHE A 52 20.12 7.72 3.13
CA PHE A 52 21.52 7.72 3.50
C PHE A 52 21.74 6.71 4.63
N ASP A 53 22.82 5.93 4.53
CA ASP A 53 23.22 5.04 5.60
C ASP A 53 23.91 5.76 6.77
N ALA A 54 24.35 5.00 7.76
CA ALA A 54 25.01 5.54 8.94
C ALA A 54 26.38 6.17 8.64
N GLU A 55 27.04 5.75 7.55
CA GLU A 55 28.31 6.27 7.06
C GLU A 55 28.13 7.52 6.18
N GLY A 56 26.87 7.87 5.84
CA GLY A 56 26.53 9.02 4.99
C GLY A 56 26.56 8.71 3.50
N ASN A 57 26.70 7.46 3.08
CA ASN A 57 26.56 7.09 1.67
C ASN A 57 25.12 7.31 1.18
N ARG A 58 24.99 7.83 -0.02
CA ARG A 58 23.71 8.18 -0.66
C ARG A 58 23.20 7.04 -1.54
N TYR A 59 21.90 6.77 -1.45
CA TYR A 59 21.21 5.78 -2.27
C TYR A 59 19.92 6.37 -2.83
N LEU A 60 19.63 6.15 -4.12
CA LEU A 60 18.29 6.35 -4.68
C LEU A 60 17.32 5.33 -4.05
N ASP A 61 16.27 5.83 -3.42
CA ASP A 61 15.20 4.98 -2.89
C ASP A 61 14.23 4.59 -4.01
N ALA A 62 14.53 3.49 -4.67
CA ALA A 62 13.70 2.97 -5.76
C ALA A 62 12.34 2.43 -5.29
N THR A 63 12.08 2.41 -3.97
CA THR A 63 10.89 1.79 -3.37
C THR A 63 9.96 2.76 -2.67
N ALA A 64 10.33 4.05 -2.57
CA ALA A 64 9.65 5.04 -1.73
C ALA A 64 9.38 4.47 -0.33
N GLY A 65 10.43 4.04 0.35
CA GLY A 65 10.38 3.28 1.61
C GLY A 65 9.76 1.90 1.39
N LEU A 66 8.45 1.79 1.45
CA LEU A 66 7.69 0.58 1.12
C LEU A 66 6.38 0.96 0.41
N TRP A 67 6.46 1.54 -0.79
CA TRP A 67 5.34 2.04 -1.60
C TRP A 67 4.63 3.27 -1.01
N PHE A 68 5.20 3.96 -0.01
CA PHE A 68 4.44 4.96 0.74
C PHE A 68 4.94 6.40 0.61
N THR A 69 6.24 6.67 0.43
CA THR A 69 6.81 8.02 0.46
C THR A 69 6.56 8.77 -0.86
N ASN A 70 5.28 9.04 -1.15
CA ASN A 70 4.88 9.64 -2.43
C ASN A 70 5.44 11.05 -2.63
N VAL A 71 5.48 11.87 -1.56
CA VAL A 71 5.96 13.26 -1.61
C VAL A 71 7.45 13.42 -1.36
N GLY A 72 8.18 12.31 -1.20
CA GLY A 72 9.61 12.31 -0.85
C GLY A 72 9.88 12.36 0.65
N HIS A 73 11.12 12.05 1.01
CA HIS A 73 11.63 12.09 2.37
C HIS A 73 11.94 13.52 2.81
N GLY A 74 12.03 13.75 4.14
CA GLY A 74 12.55 15.00 4.71
C GLY A 74 11.61 16.22 4.59
N ARG A 75 10.33 16.05 4.36
CA ARG A 75 9.35 17.16 4.28
C ARG A 75 9.13 17.80 5.62
N ALA A 76 9.72 19.00 5.84
CA ALA A 76 9.58 19.77 7.06
C ALA A 76 8.12 20.12 7.38
N GLU A 77 7.28 20.41 6.37
CA GLU A 77 5.87 20.70 6.51
C GLU A 77 5.09 19.58 7.24
N LEU A 78 5.41 18.32 6.94
CA LEU A 78 4.75 17.18 7.59
C LEU A 78 5.21 17.01 9.04
N ALA A 79 6.49 17.25 9.31
CA ALA A 79 7.03 17.26 10.67
C ALA A 79 6.41 18.35 11.51
N GLU A 80 6.24 19.57 10.96
CA GLU A 80 5.61 20.70 11.69
C GLU A 80 4.13 20.45 11.92
N ALA A 81 3.39 19.94 10.92
CA ALA A 81 1.98 19.57 11.10
C ALA A 81 1.80 18.55 12.25
N ALA A 82 2.71 17.56 12.34
CA ALA A 82 2.72 16.62 13.47
C ALA A 82 3.00 17.33 14.80
N ALA A 83 4.04 18.18 14.84
CA ALA A 83 4.45 18.89 16.05
C ALA A 83 3.36 19.84 16.57
N GLU A 84 2.72 20.61 15.69
CA GLU A 84 1.62 21.51 16.02
C GLU A 84 0.43 20.74 16.61
N GLN A 85 0.01 19.67 15.93
CA GLN A 85 -1.11 18.85 16.40
C GLN A 85 -0.80 18.19 17.74
N MET A 86 0.43 17.67 17.94
CA MET A 86 0.85 17.08 19.21
C MET A 86 0.89 18.09 20.36
N ARG A 87 1.23 19.37 20.12
CA ARG A 87 1.19 20.42 21.12
C ARG A 87 -0.25 20.74 21.56
N SER A 88 -1.23 20.61 20.67
CA SER A 88 -2.65 20.82 20.96
C SER A 88 -3.26 19.59 21.64
N ILE A 89 -3.36 18.50 20.90
CA ILE A 89 -3.77 17.17 21.37
C ILE A 89 -3.21 16.12 20.43
N ALA A 90 -2.40 15.20 20.96
CA ALA A 90 -1.75 14.18 20.13
C ALA A 90 -2.75 13.16 19.58
N ALA A 91 -3.67 12.70 20.42
CA ALA A 91 -4.71 11.73 20.07
C ALA A 91 -5.90 11.81 21.02
N TYR A 92 -7.06 11.46 20.53
CA TYR A 92 -8.23 11.18 21.35
C TYR A 92 -9.06 10.07 20.70
N SER A 93 -9.86 9.36 21.49
CA SER A 93 -10.74 8.30 21.00
C SER A 93 -11.79 8.84 20.03
N THR A 94 -12.09 8.07 19.00
CA THR A 94 -13.24 8.30 18.09
C THR A 94 -14.41 7.35 18.41
N PHE A 95 -14.41 6.71 19.58
CA PHE A 95 -15.49 5.81 19.98
C PHE A 95 -16.69 6.61 20.51
N GLY A 96 -17.88 6.16 20.15
CA GLY A 96 -19.11 6.87 20.49
C GLY A 96 -19.27 8.15 19.66
N ASP A 97 -19.40 9.28 20.34
CA ASP A 97 -19.60 10.62 19.76
C ASP A 97 -18.36 11.53 19.86
N TYR A 98 -17.24 10.99 20.36
CA TYR A 98 -15.99 11.73 20.42
C TYR A 98 -15.32 11.83 19.05
N VAL A 99 -14.71 13.00 18.78
CA VAL A 99 -13.97 13.26 17.55
C VAL A 99 -12.96 14.40 17.77
N THR A 100 -11.92 14.45 16.93
CA THR A 100 -11.03 15.60 16.86
C THR A 100 -11.23 16.33 15.52
N GLN A 101 -10.95 17.63 15.52
CA GLN A 101 -11.11 18.46 14.32
C GLN A 101 -10.39 17.89 13.09
N PRO A 102 -9.08 17.56 13.13
CA PRO A 102 -8.38 17.03 11.94
C PRO A 102 -8.95 15.70 11.46
N THR A 103 -9.55 14.90 12.35
CA THR A 103 -10.18 13.64 11.96
C THR A 103 -11.44 13.88 11.12
N VAL A 104 -12.26 14.88 11.49
CA VAL A 104 -13.45 15.25 10.70
C VAL A 104 -13.03 15.83 9.35
N GLU A 105 -12.10 16.78 9.34
CA GLU A 105 -11.61 17.41 8.12
C GLU A 105 -11.01 16.40 7.15
N LEU A 106 -10.24 15.43 7.66
CA LEU A 106 -9.69 14.36 6.84
C LEU A 106 -10.79 13.44 6.28
N ALA A 107 -11.81 13.12 7.08
CA ALA A 107 -12.95 12.32 6.60
C ALA A 107 -13.68 13.02 5.46
N GLU A 108 -13.94 14.33 5.58
CA GLU A 108 -14.55 15.14 4.53
C GLU A 108 -13.67 15.20 3.27
N LYS A 109 -12.36 15.44 3.45
CA LYS A 109 -11.39 15.44 2.34
C LYS A 109 -11.37 14.12 1.59
N LEU A 110 -11.29 12.99 2.30
CA LEU A 110 -11.28 11.65 1.70
C LEU A 110 -12.60 11.32 1.01
N ALA A 111 -13.73 11.66 1.61
CA ALA A 111 -15.05 11.50 0.98
C ALA A 111 -15.18 12.32 -0.31
N GLY A 112 -14.56 13.51 -0.35
CA GLY A 112 -14.56 14.40 -1.53
C GLY A 112 -13.72 13.89 -2.70
N ILE A 113 -12.69 13.08 -2.45
CA ILE A 113 -11.83 12.49 -3.49
C ILE A 113 -12.12 11.00 -3.73
N ALA A 114 -13.06 10.40 -2.99
CA ALA A 114 -13.41 8.99 -3.12
C ALA A 114 -13.94 8.66 -4.52
N PRO A 115 -13.66 7.45 -5.06
CA PRO A 115 -14.17 7.03 -6.38
C PRO A 115 -15.70 7.02 -6.47
N VAL A 116 -16.38 6.82 -5.35
CA VAL A 116 -17.85 6.81 -5.26
C VAL A 116 -18.32 7.99 -4.43
N PRO A 117 -19.07 8.94 -5.01
CA PRO A 117 -19.61 10.10 -4.29
C PRO A 117 -20.48 9.70 -3.09
N GLY A 118 -20.38 10.47 -2.02
CA GLY A 118 -21.15 10.23 -0.79
C GLY A 118 -20.59 9.13 0.10
N SER A 119 -19.40 8.60 -0.20
CA SER A 119 -18.72 7.61 0.63
C SER A 119 -18.54 8.08 2.08
N LYS A 120 -18.62 7.14 3.01
CA LYS A 120 -18.24 7.32 4.41
C LYS A 120 -16.82 6.81 4.64
N VAL A 121 -16.13 7.35 5.64
CA VAL A 121 -14.74 7.03 5.94
C VAL A 121 -14.64 6.35 7.29
N PHE A 122 -14.05 5.16 7.31
CA PHE A 122 -13.71 4.45 8.53
C PHE A 122 -12.19 4.39 8.68
N PHE A 123 -11.64 5.04 9.71
CA PHE A 123 -10.18 5.12 9.92
C PHE A 123 -9.62 3.86 10.60
N THR A 124 -8.43 3.48 10.17
CA THR A 124 -7.64 2.35 10.66
C THR A 124 -6.20 2.79 10.93
N SER A 125 -5.33 1.87 11.39
CA SER A 125 -3.92 2.20 11.65
C SER A 125 -2.99 1.79 10.49
N GLY A 126 -3.51 1.13 9.46
CA GLY A 126 -2.72 0.70 8.31
C GLY A 126 -3.50 -0.20 7.35
N GLY A 127 -2.84 -0.68 6.28
CA GLY A 127 -3.47 -1.45 5.21
C GLY A 127 -4.06 -2.79 5.66
N SER A 128 -3.36 -3.53 6.53
CA SER A 128 -3.87 -4.80 7.06
C SER A 128 -5.16 -4.61 7.86
N ASP A 129 -5.22 -3.54 8.67
CA ASP A 129 -6.41 -3.15 9.41
C ASP A 129 -7.55 -2.78 8.45
N SER A 130 -7.24 -2.03 7.37
CA SER A 130 -8.25 -1.62 6.38
C SER A 130 -8.87 -2.81 5.67
N VAL A 131 -8.07 -3.79 5.26
CA VAL A 131 -8.57 -5.02 4.63
C VAL A 131 -9.40 -5.85 5.61
N GLU A 132 -8.93 -6.03 6.85
CA GLU A 132 -9.67 -6.76 7.90
C GLU A 132 -11.02 -6.09 8.19
N THR A 133 -11.02 -4.75 8.26
CA THR A 133 -12.24 -3.93 8.43
C THR A 133 -13.22 -4.15 7.27
N ALA A 134 -12.75 -4.07 6.02
CA ALA A 134 -13.58 -4.27 4.85
C ALA A 134 -14.16 -5.69 4.79
N ALA A 135 -13.37 -6.72 5.13
CA ALA A 135 -13.81 -8.11 5.18
C ALA A 135 -14.93 -8.33 6.23
N LYS A 136 -14.75 -7.76 7.42
CA LYS A 136 -15.77 -7.82 8.48
C LYS A 136 -17.02 -7.00 8.12
N LEU A 137 -16.83 -5.82 7.53
CA LEU A 137 -17.94 -4.95 7.13
C LEU A 137 -18.77 -5.59 6.00
N ALA A 138 -18.13 -6.23 5.02
CA ALA A 138 -18.81 -6.97 3.97
C ALA A 138 -19.77 -8.01 4.54
N ARG A 139 -19.29 -8.85 5.46
CA ARG A 139 -20.12 -9.87 6.13
C ARG A 139 -21.24 -9.23 6.96
N ARG A 140 -20.93 -8.18 7.70
CA ARG A 140 -21.91 -7.48 8.54
C ARG A 140 -23.00 -6.81 7.70
N TYR A 141 -22.65 -6.18 6.59
CA TYR A 141 -23.60 -5.60 5.64
C TYR A 141 -24.64 -6.62 5.18
N TRP A 142 -24.20 -7.84 4.83
CA TRP A 142 -25.11 -8.89 4.39
C TRP A 142 -26.05 -9.38 5.50
N VAL A 143 -25.58 -9.39 6.76
CA VAL A 143 -26.45 -9.67 7.91
C VAL A 143 -27.52 -8.60 8.06
N GLU A 144 -27.14 -7.33 8.03
CA GLU A 144 -28.07 -6.20 8.20
C GLU A 144 -29.08 -6.08 7.06
N THR A 145 -28.71 -6.55 5.87
CA THR A 145 -29.62 -6.61 4.71
C THR A 145 -30.40 -7.93 4.59
N GLY A 146 -30.42 -8.77 5.64
CA GLY A 146 -31.21 -10.00 5.71
C GLY A 146 -30.64 -11.19 4.94
N ARG A 147 -29.37 -11.17 4.57
CA ARG A 147 -28.68 -12.22 3.78
C ARG A 147 -27.46 -12.80 4.51
N PRO A 148 -27.61 -13.39 5.70
CA PRO A 148 -26.50 -13.83 6.55
C PRO A 148 -25.72 -15.04 6.00
N SER A 149 -26.20 -15.67 4.92
CA SER A 149 -25.48 -16.75 4.22
C SER A 149 -24.27 -16.22 3.44
N LYS A 150 -24.28 -14.95 3.00
CA LYS A 150 -23.18 -14.33 2.23
C LYS A 150 -21.98 -14.09 3.14
N ARG A 151 -21.01 -15.04 3.13
CA ARG A 151 -19.84 -15.03 4.03
C ARG A 151 -18.53 -15.31 3.33
N PHE A 152 -18.55 -15.95 2.15
CA PHE A 152 -17.33 -16.24 1.41
C PHE A 152 -16.66 -14.95 0.91
N LEU A 153 -15.35 -14.88 1.14
CA LEU A 153 -14.49 -13.81 0.65
C LEU A 153 -13.58 -14.40 -0.45
N ILE A 154 -13.50 -13.73 -1.58
CA ILE A 154 -12.70 -14.20 -2.71
C ILE A 154 -11.54 -13.23 -2.95
N GLY A 155 -10.32 -13.74 -3.03
CA GLY A 155 -9.11 -13.03 -3.44
C GLY A 155 -8.53 -13.64 -4.72
N ARG A 156 -7.39 -13.11 -5.16
CA ARG A 156 -6.73 -13.55 -6.40
C ARG A 156 -5.38 -14.22 -6.13
N GLN A 157 -4.96 -15.11 -7.02
CA GLN A 157 -3.57 -15.56 -7.09
C GLN A 157 -2.63 -14.35 -7.19
N LYS A 158 -1.44 -14.46 -6.64
CA LYS A 158 -0.41 -13.39 -6.55
C LYS A 158 -0.79 -12.18 -5.69
N ALA A 159 -2.06 -12.00 -5.27
CA ALA A 159 -2.49 -10.86 -4.49
C ALA A 159 -1.88 -10.81 -3.09
N TYR A 160 -1.74 -9.58 -2.55
CA TYR A 160 -1.35 -9.32 -1.18
C TYR A 160 -2.36 -8.37 -0.52
N HIS A 161 -2.95 -8.80 0.59
CA HIS A 161 -4.00 -8.05 1.28
C HIS A 161 -3.69 -7.84 2.77
N GLY A 162 -2.41 -7.72 3.12
CA GLY A 162 -1.98 -7.60 4.52
C GLY A 162 -1.84 -8.94 5.24
N MET A 163 -1.53 -8.89 6.54
CA MET A 163 -1.12 -10.05 7.33
C MET A 163 -2.05 -10.37 8.51
N HIS A 164 -3.22 -9.72 8.62
CA HIS A 164 -4.28 -10.21 9.50
C HIS A 164 -4.93 -11.45 8.90
N TYR A 165 -5.70 -12.21 9.68
CA TYR A 165 -6.19 -13.53 9.26
C TYR A 165 -7.05 -13.49 7.99
N ALA A 166 -7.91 -12.46 7.82
CA ALA A 166 -8.68 -12.34 6.58
C ALA A 166 -7.79 -11.93 5.40
N GLY A 167 -6.88 -10.97 5.59
CA GLY A 167 -5.92 -10.58 4.56
C GLY A 167 -5.02 -11.74 4.13
N THR A 168 -4.52 -12.53 5.09
CA THR A 168 -3.73 -13.74 4.80
C THR A 168 -4.55 -14.81 4.07
N ALA A 169 -5.83 -14.98 4.42
CA ALA A 169 -6.71 -15.93 3.74
C ALA A 169 -7.02 -15.52 2.29
N LEU A 170 -7.11 -14.22 2.02
CA LEU A 170 -7.31 -13.63 0.69
C LEU A 170 -6.03 -13.57 -0.15
N ALA A 171 -4.84 -13.65 0.49
CA ALA A 171 -3.57 -13.57 -0.20
C ALA A 171 -3.35 -14.73 -1.17
N GLY A 172 -2.82 -14.42 -2.35
CA GLY A 172 -2.48 -15.38 -3.39
C GLY A 172 -0.99 -15.71 -3.47
N ILE A 173 -0.18 -15.27 -2.50
CA ILE A 173 1.25 -15.58 -2.37
C ILE A 173 1.39 -16.77 -1.42
N PRO A 174 1.75 -17.99 -1.91
CA PRO A 174 1.70 -19.20 -1.08
C PRO A 174 2.56 -19.11 0.19
N GLY A 175 3.76 -18.52 0.12
CA GLY A 175 4.66 -18.39 1.26
C GLY A 175 4.07 -17.60 2.44
N ASN A 176 3.18 -16.64 2.16
CA ASN A 176 2.54 -15.82 3.20
C ASN A 176 1.46 -16.58 3.98
N ARG A 177 1.06 -17.75 3.51
CA ARG A 177 -0.03 -18.57 4.11
C ARG A 177 0.50 -19.78 4.89
N GLN A 178 1.78 -20.11 4.72
CA GLN A 178 2.37 -21.32 5.31
C GLN A 178 2.56 -21.18 6.82
N GLY A 179 2.28 -22.25 7.56
CA GLY A 179 2.56 -22.37 8.99
C GLY A 179 1.50 -21.76 9.92
N TYR A 180 0.47 -21.07 9.40
CA TYR A 180 -0.54 -20.41 10.23
C TYR A 180 -1.79 -21.28 10.52
N GLY A 181 -1.79 -22.54 10.13
CA GLY A 181 -2.92 -23.46 10.34
C GLY A 181 -4.13 -23.10 9.50
N VAL A 182 -5.34 -23.28 10.08
CA VAL A 182 -6.59 -22.96 9.39
C VAL A 182 -6.82 -21.44 9.43
N LEU A 183 -6.79 -20.83 8.25
CA LEU A 183 -7.15 -19.42 8.06
C LEU A 183 -8.69 -19.27 8.03
N VAL A 184 -9.21 -18.15 7.49
CA VAL A 184 -10.65 -17.96 7.32
C VAL A 184 -11.21 -19.03 6.36
N ALA A 185 -12.02 -19.95 6.88
CA ALA A 185 -12.50 -21.13 6.12
C ALA A 185 -13.40 -20.73 4.94
N GLU A 186 -14.24 -19.69 5.11
CA GLU A 186 -15.05 -19.16 4.03
C GLU A 186 -14.24 -18.16 3.20
N SER A 187 -13.19 -18.66 2.54
CA SER A 187 -12.39 -17.91 1.56
C SER A 187 -12.05 -18.78 0.35
N ALA A 188 -11.87 -18.13 -0.80
CA ALA A 188 -11.45 -18.78 -2.04
C ALA A 188 -10.43 -17.89 -2.76
N THR A 189 -9.62 -18.52 -3.62
CA THR A 189 -8.63 -17.82 -4.46
C THR A 189 -8.92 -18.20 -5.92
N VAL A 190 -8.94 -17.19 -6.79
CA VAL A 190 -9.17 -17.37 -8.24
C VAL A 190 -7.92 -16.94 -9.04
N ALA A 191 -7.87 -17.28 -10.32
CA ALA A 191 -6.86 -16.75 -11.24
C ALA A 191 -6.84 -15.22 -11.20
N TRP A 192 -5.66 -14.64 -11.36
CA TRP A 192 -5.49 -13.21 -11.18
C TRP A 192 -5.95 -12.36 -12.38
N ASP A 193 -6.10 -13.01 -13.53
CA ASP A 193 -6.30 -12.44 -14.86
C ASP A 193 -7.48 -13.06 -15.64
N ASP A 194 -8.31 -13.90 -15.00
CA ASP A 194 -9.40 -14.61 -15.65
C ASP A 194 -10.75 -14.33 -14.94
N VAL A 195 -11.65 -13.64 -15.66
CA VAL A 195 -13.02 -13.31 -15.17
C VAL A 195 -13.89 -14.56 -15.11
N GLU A 196 -13.68 -15.52 -16.03
CA GLU A 196 -14.49 -16.73 -16.08
C GLU A 196 -14.14 -17.71 -14.96
N ASP A 197 -12.88 -17.76 -14.50
CA ASP A 197 -12.52 -18.52 -13.29
C ASP A 197 -13.19 -17.92 -12.03
N LEU A 198 -13.31 -16.58 -11.95
CA LEU A 198 -14.08 -15.94 -10.89
C LEU A 198 -15.57 -16.31 -10.98
N ARG A 199 -16.16 -16.27 -12.18
CA ARG A 199 -17.55 -16.67 -12.42
C ARG A 199 -17.79 -18.12 -11.98
N ALA A 200 -17.01 -19.06 -12.48
CA ALA A 200 -17.12 -20.48 -12.16
C ALA A 200 -16.96 -20.75 -10.65
N THR A 201 -16.08 -20.00 -10.00
CA THR A 201 -15.87 -20.10 -8.56
C THR A 201 -17.07 -19.56 -7.76
N MET A 202 -17.65 -18.42 -8.16
CA MET A 202 -18.87 -17.88 -7.52
C MET A 202 -20.05 -18.84 -7.72
N GLU A 203 -20.24 -19.41 -8.91
CA GLU A 203 -21.29 -20.38 -9.20
C GLU A 203 -21.12 -21.68 -8.38
N ARG A 204 -19.90 -22.18 -8.26
CA ARG A 204 -19.59 -23.38 -7.46
C ARG A 204 -19.84 -23.19 -5.96
N ILE A 205 -19.57 -21.98 -5.41
CA ILE A 205 -19.84 -21.61 -4.01
C ILE A 205 -21.34 -21.37 -3.80
N GLY A 206 -22.03 -20.91 -4.83
CA GLY A 206 -23.36 -20.32 -4.81
C GLY A 206 -23.27 -18.81 -4.56
N PRO A 207 -23.73 -17.96 -5.48
CA PRO A 207 -23.65 -16.49 -5.33
C PRO A 207 -24.29 -15.97 -4.04
N GLU A 208 -25.32 -16.68 -3.54
CA GLU A 208 -26.01 -16.40 -2.27
C GLU A 208 -25.11 -16.61 -1.03
N ASN A 209 -23.95 -17.21 -1.18
CA ASN A 209 -22.97 -17.44 -0.11
C ASN A 209 -21.75 -16.52 -0.24
N VAL A 210 -21.56 -15.82 -1.37
CA VAL A 210 -20.39 -14.98 -1.60
C VAL A 210 -20.66 -13.55 -1.09
N ALA A 211 -19.83 -13.08 -0.16
CA ALA A 211 -19.94 -11.76 0.44
C ALA A 211 -19.22 -10.69 -0.40
N ALA A 212 -17.97 -10.93 -0.75
CA ALA A 212 -17.15 -9.94 -1.42
C ALA A 212 -16.01 -10.57 -2.25
N PHE A 213 -15.63 -9.86 -3.32
CA PHE A 213 -14.42 -10.08 -4.08
C PHE A 213 -13.42 -8.93 -3.82
N PHE A 214 -12.19 -9.26 -3.45
CA PHE A 214 -11.10 -8.33 -3.17
C PHE A 214 -10.13 -8.27 -4.34
N CYS A 215 -9.81 -7.06 -4.78
CA CYS A 215 -9.02 -6.84 -5.99
C CYS A 215 -8.10 -5.62 -5.84
N GLU A 216 -6.78 -5.83 -5.91
CA GLU A 216 -5.85 -4.72 -6.19
C GLU A 216 -6.04 -4.30 -7.66
N PRO A 217 -6.39 -3.05 -8.01
CA PRO A 217 -6.53 -2.64 -9.41
C PRO A 217 -5.26 -2.84 -10.24
N VAL A 218 -4.10 -2.56 -9.64
CA VAL A 218 -2.78 -2.99 -10.10
C VAL A 218 -2.18 -3.80 -8.96
N MET A 219 -1.78 -5.00 -9.24
CA MET A 219 -1.21 -5.88 -8.22
C MET A 219 0.19 -5.40 -7.85
N GLY A 220 0.40 -5.07 -6.57
CA GLY A 220 1.68 -4.51 -6.09
C GLY A 220 2.67 -5.59 -5.67
N ALA A 221 2.56 -6.04 -4.42
CA ALA A 221 3.51 -6.94 -3.78
C ALA A 221 3.67 -8.31 -4.47
N GLY A 222 2.69 -8.74 -5.24
CA GLY A 222 2.76 -9.95 -6.06
C GLY A 222 3.75 -9.88 -7.21
N GLY A 223 4.25 -8.67 -7.57
CA GLY A 223 5.27 -8.51 -8.61
C GLY A 223 4.99 -7.38 -9.61
N VAL A 224 4.17 -6.42 -9.28
CA VAL A 224 3.72 -5.32 -10.15
C VAL A 224 3.09 -5.86 -11.45
N TYR A 225 1.87 -6.37 -11.34
CA TYR A 225 1.11 -6.84 -12.49
C TYR A 225 0.00 -5.84 -12.85
N PRO A 226 0.12 -5.11 -13.97
CA PRO A 226 -0.99 -4.36 -14.55
C PRO A 226 -2.18 -5.29 -14.85
N PRO A 227 -3.43 -4.82 -14.73
CA PRO A 227 -4.57 -5.63 -15.08
C PRO A 227 -4.58 -5.92 -16.59
N PRO A 228 -4.99 -7.12 -17.03
CA PRO A 228 -5.29 -7.36 -18.44
C PRO A 228 -6.37 -6.40 -18.96
N GLU A 229 -6.39 -6.18 -20.27
CA GLU A 229 -7.41 -5.38 -20.93
C GLU A 229 -8.81 -5.91 -20.55
N ASP A 230 -9.76 -5.05 -20.29
CA ASP A 230 -11.15 -5.34 -19.90
C ASP A 230 -11.34 -6.17 -18.60
N TYR A 231 -10.28 -6.67 -17.97
CA TYR A 231 -10.40 -7.50 -16.77
C TYR A 231 -11.14 -6.79 -15.62
N LEU A 232 -10.73 -5.56 -15.29
CA LEU A 232 -11.34 -4.82 -14.18
C LEU A 232 -12.81 -4.49 -14.43
N ALA A 233 -13.16 -4.09 -15.65
CA ALA A 233 -14.53 -3.85 -16.04
C ALA A 233 -15.36 -5.15 -15.99
N GLY A 234 -14.78 -6.26 -16.44
CA GLY A 234 -15.39 -7.59 -16.40
C GLY A 234 -15.70 -8.05 -14.99
N VAL A 235 -14.73 -7.97 -14.06
CA VAL A 235 -14.94 -8.38 -12.66
C VAL A 235 -15.94 -7.47 -11.95
N ARG A 236 -15.91 -6.13 -12.20
CA ARG A 236 -16.90 -5.21 -11.61
C ARG A 236 -18.32 -5.56 -12.08
N LYS A 237 -18.49 -5.79 -13.39
CA LYS A 237 -19.76 -6.21 -13.98
C LYS A 237 -20.25 -7.53 -13.37
N LEU A 238 -19.37 -8.54 -13.29
CA LEU A 238 -19.68 -9.85 -12.71
C LEU A 238 -20.12 -9.73 -11.24
N CYS A 239 -19.43 -8.94 -10.43
CA CYS A 239 -19.83 -8.69 -9.05
C CYS A 239 -21.23 -8.07 -8.94
N THR A 240 -21.58 -7.18 -9.88
CA THR A 240 -22.93 -6.59 -9.95
C THR A 240 -23.97 -7.64 -10.33
N GLU A 241 -23.73 -8.44 -11.36
CA GLU A 241 -24.62 -9.51 -11.84
C GLU A 241 -24.89 -10.57 -10.76
N MET A 242 -23.88 -10.93 -9.99
CA MET A 242 -23.94 -11.96 -8.93
C MET A 242 -24.33 -11.37 -7.57
N ASP A 243 -24.58 -10.05 -7.48
CA ASP A 243 -24.89 -9.35 -6.23
C ASP A 243 -23.82 -9.60 -5.14
N VAL A 244 -22.54 -9.49 -5.51
CA VAL A 244 -21.36 -9.63 -4.64
C VAL A 244 -20.72 -8.26 -4.47
N LEU A 245 -20.25 -7.93 -3.26
CA LEU A 245 -19.54 -6.67 -3.04
C LEU A 245 -18.17 -6.70 -3.72
N PHE A 246 -17.83 -5.60 -4.40
CA PHE A 246 -16.52 -5.38 -4.99
C PHE A 246 -15.69 -4.46 -4.08
N VAL A 247 -14.58 -4.99 -3.55
CA VAL A 247 -13.64 -4.26 -2.70
C VAL A 247 -12.37 -3.98 -3.48
N ALA A 248 -12.11 -2.71 -3.78
CA ALA A 248 -10.84 -2.29 -4.37
C ALA A 248 -9.79 -2.11 -3.27
N ASP A 249 -8.73 -2.92 -3.31
CA ASP A 249 -7.59 -2.73 -2.43
C ASP A 249 -6.61 -1.73 -3.08
N GLU A 250 -6.71 -0.48 -2.65
CA GLU A 250 -5.88 0.63 -3.11
C GLU A 250 -4.83 1.05 -2.08
N VAL A 251 -4.43 0.14 -1.23
CA VAL A 251 -3.35 0.38 -0.26
C VAL A 251 -2.04 0.75 -0.96
N VAL A 252 -1.75 0.18 -2.13
CA VAL A 252 -0.59 0.57 -2.97
C VAL A 252 -0.99 1.60 -4.02
N THR A 253 -2.10 1.39 -4.73
CA THR A 253 -2.46 2.15 -5.93
C THR A 253 -3.08 3.52 -5.66
N GLY A 254 -3.55 3.75 -4.44
CA GLY A 254 -4.16 5.02 -4.03
C GLY A 254 -3.17 6.18 -3.91
N TYR A 255 -3.75 7.36 -3.76
CA TYR A 255 -3.04 8.62 -3.52
C TYR A 255 -2.04 8.96 -4.62
N GLY A 256 -2.44 8.75 -5.89
CA GLY A 256 -1.68 9.16 -7.06
C GLY A 256 -0.69 8.13 -7.60
N ARG A 257 -0.46 6.99 -6.93
CA ARG A 257 0.57 6.02 -7.33
C ARG A 257 0.45 5.55 -8.78
N ILE A 258 -0.75 5.50 -9.33
CA ILE A 258 -0.95 5.10 -10.72
C ILE A 258 -1.10 6.28 -11.71
N GLY A 259 -0.79 7.51 -11.27
CA GLY A 259 -0.81 8.70 -12.11
C GLY A 259 -2.20 9.25 -12.45
N GLY A 260 -2.31 10.57 -12.63
CA GLY A 260 -3.46 11.27 -13.14
C GLY A 260 -4.75 11.25 -12.28
N SER A 261 -4.77 10.49 -11.20
CA SER A 261 -5.94 10.29 -10.35
C SER A 261 -5.55 9.98 -8.91
N TRP A 262 -6.41 10.34 -7.95
CA TRP A 262 -6.22 9.97 -6.54
C TRP A 262 -6.26 8.46 -6.32
N PHE A 263 -7.12 7.77 -7.08
CA PHE A 263 -7.35 6.32 -6.96
C PHE A 263 -7.34 5.63 -8.31
N ALA A 264 -6.84 4.40 -8.34
CA ALA A 264 -6.87 3.54 -9.51
C ALA A 264 -8.31 3.28 -9.98
N SER A 265 -9.24 3.12 -9.04
CA SER A 265 -10.66 2.96 -9.35
C SER A 265 -11.18 4.10 -10.21
N THR A 266 -10.81 5.34 -9.90
CA THR A 266 -11.20 6.52 -10.73
C THR A 266 -10.59 6.43 -12.12
N ARG A 267 -9.28 6.13 -12.21
CA ARG A 267 -8.57 6.02 -13.50
C ARG A 267 -9.16 4.92 -14.41
N PHE A 268 -9.57 3.80 -13.81
CA PHE A 268 -10.14 2.66 -14.57
C PHE A 268 -11.67 2.68 -14.65
N GLY A 269 -12.33 3.75 -14.21
CA GLY A 269 -13.79 3.88 -14.26
C GLY A 269 -14.53 2.84 -13.41
N LEU A 270 -13.95 2.44 -12.28
CA LEU A 270 -14.56 1.48 -11.36
C LEU A 270 -15.36 2.19 -10.27
N GLU A 271 -16.48 1.62 -9.90
CA GLU A 271 -17.32 2.04 -8.78
C GLU A 271 -17.32 0.95 -7.70
N PRO A 272 -16.28 0.90 -6.85
CA PRO A 272 -16.18 -0.12 -5.81
C PRO A 272 -17.21 0.11 -4.70
N ASP A 273 -17.68 -0.98 -4.10
CA ASP A 273 -18.53 -0.91 -2.90
C ASP A 273 -17.74 -0.47 -1.67
N MET A 274 -16.44 -0.80 -1.61
CA MET A 274 -15.47 -0.31 -0.62
C MET A 274 -14.09 -0.14 -1.25
N VAL A 275 -13.31 0.81 -0.72
CA VAL A 275 -11.89 1.01 -1.06
C VAL A 275 -11.06 0.91 0.22
N THR A 276 -10.07 0.02 0.26
CA THR A 276 -9.10 -0.03 1.37
C THR A 276 -7.87 0.82 1.03
N THR A 277 -7.42 1.65 1.96
CA THR A 277 -6.32 2.59 1.75
C THR A 277 -5.36 2.64 2.94
N ALA A 278 -4.12 3.05 2.70
CA ALA A 278 -3.09 3.36 3.69
C ALA A 278 -1.90 4.07 3.00
N LYS A 279 -0.67 3.75 3.37
CA LYS A 279 0.61 4.12 2.70
C LYS A 279 0.69 5.59 2.25
N GLY A 280 0.37 5.86 0.99
CA GLY A 280 0.39 7.19 0.39
C GLY A 280 -0.53 8.21 1.09
N LEU A 281 -1.47 7.78 1.92
CA LEU A 281 -2.33 8.66 2.72
C LEU A 281 -1.51 9.65 3.57
N THR A 282 -0.44 9.18 4.18
CA THR A 282 0.46 9.99 5.02
C THR A 282 1.87 10.06 4.46
N SER A 283 2.13 9.51 3.28
CA SER A 283 3.47 9.26 2.74
C SER A 283 4.42 8.57 3.74
N GLY A 284 3.88 7.77 4.65
CA GLY A 284 4.64 7.01 5.64
C GLY A 284 5.16 7.82 6.83
N TYR A 285 4.87 9.12 6.91
CA TYR A 285 5.29 9.95 8.04
C TYR A 285 4.64 9.56 9.36
N LEU A 286 3.38 9.11 9.31
CA LEU A 286 2.70 8.46 10.44
C LEU A 286 1.84 7.29 9.95
N PRO A 287 1.68 6.24 10.77
CA PRO A 287 0.84 5.11 10.41
C PRO A 287 -0.65 5.50 10.42
N MET A 288 -1.33 5.33 9.29
CA MET A 288 -2.77 5.50 9.15
C MET A 288 -3.27 4.72 7.93
N GLY A 289 -4.51 4.26 8.02
CA GLY A 289 -5.27 3.72 6.92
C GLY A 289 -6.72 4.16 6.99
N ALA A 290 -7.49 3.84 5.95
CA ALA A 290 -8.92 4.08 5.93
C ALA A 290 -9.64 3.07 5.01
N VAL A 291 -10.91 2.86 5.27
CA VAL A 291 -11.84 2.24 4.34
C VAL A 291 -12.84 3.31 3.90
N LEU A 292 -12.90 3.55 2.59
CA LEU A 292 -13.92 4.40 1.98
C LEU A 292 -15.10 3.49 1.63
N VAL A 293 -16.26 3.78 2.19
CA VAL A 293 -17.44 2.91 2.15
C VAL A 293 -18.52 3.60 1.33
N SER A 294 -18.94 2.99 0.23
CA SER A 294 -19.99 3.55 -0.63
C SER A 294 -21.31 3.71 0.12
N PRO A 295 -22.20 4.62 -0.32
CA PRO A 295 -23.54 4.76 0.28
C PRO A 295 -24.28 3.45 0.36
N LYS A 296 -24.23 2.59 -0.68
CA LYS A 296 -24.87 1.27 -0.69
C LYS A 296 -24.52 0.44 0.56
N VAL A 297 -23.25 0.41 0.93
CA VAL A 297 -22.78 -0.40 2.09
C VAL A 297 -22.97 0.35 3.40
N ALA A 298 -22.84 1.68 3.41
CA ALA A 298 -22.98 2.51 4.60
C ALA A 298 -24.43 2.66 5.08
N ASP A 299 -25.40 2.82 4.15
CA ASP A 299 -26.76 3.20 4.45
C ASP A 299 -27.45 2.35 5.54
N PRO A 300 -27.33 1.01 5.57
CA PRO A 300 -27.98 0.22 6.63
C PRO A 300 -27.52 0.59 8.06
N PHE A 301 -26.32 1.16 8.19
CA PHE A 301 -25.72 1.54 9.48
C PHE A 301 -26.03 2.99 9.88
N PHE A 302 -26.43 3.81 8.93
CA PHE A 302 -26.66 5.26 9.11
C PHE A 302 -28.14 5.65 9.10
N GLN A 303 -29.07 4.67 9.05
CA GLN A 303 -30.49 4.96 9.15
C GLN A 303 -30.85 5.41 10.57
N PRO A 304 -31.61 6.51 10.72
CA PRO A 304 -32.16 6.88 12.02
C PRO A 304 -32.92 5.70 12.61
N ASP A 305 -32.75 5.48 13.90
CA ASP A 305 -33.46 4.43 14.67
C ASP A 305 -33.19 2.97 14.24
N ALA A 306 -32.20 2.72 13.34
CA ALA A 306 -31.84 1.36 12.94
C ALA A 306 -31.36 0.49 14.10
N GLY A 307 -30.80 1.09 15.14
CA GLY A 307 -30.27 0.38 16.31
C GLY A 307 -29.08 -0.54 15.99
N VAL A 308 -28.49 -0.40 14.80
CA VAL A 308 -27.39 -1.23 14.31
C VAL A 308 -26.07 -0.77 14.91
N TRP A 309 -25.44 -1.64 15.68
CA TRP A 309 -24.12 -1.38 16.25
C TRP A 309 -23.05 -2.07 15.41
N TRP A 310 -22.16 -1.26 14.82
CA TRP A 310 -20.92 -1.74 14.22
C TRP A 310 -19.84 -1.91 15.29
N ARG A 311 -19.80 -3.10 15.94
CA ARG A 311 -18.86 -3.40 17.04
C ARG A 311 -17.48 -3.75 16.49
N HIS A 312 -16.82 -2.78 15.90
CA HIS A 312 -15.49 -2.87 15.33
C HIS A 312 -14.80 -1.50 15.40
N GLY A 313 -13.51 -1.49 15.66
CA GLY A 313 -12.68 -0.30 15.74
C GLY A 313 -11.32 -0.64 16.33
N TYR A 314 -10.39 0.27 16.15
CA TYR A 314 -9.04 0.20 16.70
C TYR A 314 -8.84 1.34 17.68
N THR A 315 -8.00 1.15 18.70
CA THR A 315 -7.71 2.18 19.70
C THR A 315 -7.25 3.49 19.04
N TYR A 316 -6.52 3.39 17.94
CA TYR A 316 -5.98 4.54 17.22
C TYR A 316 -6.74 4.92 15.95
N SER A 317 -7.98 4.44 15.77
CA SER A 317 -8.84 4.90 14.67
C SER A 317 -8.99 6.42 14.69
N GLY A 318 -8.64 7.09 13.59
CA GLY A 318 -8.75 8.55 13.49
C GLY A 318 -7.78 9.32 14.40
N HIS A 319 -6.58 8.79 14.65
CA HIS A 319 -5.53 9.45 15.45
C HIS A 319 -5.28 10.89 14.99
N ALA A 320 -5.48 11.87 15.86
CA ALA A 320 -5.49 13.29 15.52
C ALA A 320 -4.22 13.77 14.79
N THR A 321 -3.05 13.41 15.32
CA THR A 321 -1.78 13.80 14.69
C THR A 321 -1.59 13.15 13.32
N ALA A 322 -1.97 11.88 13.17
CA ALA A 322 -1.88 11.22 11.87
C ALA A 322 -2.86 11.83 10.85
N ALA A 323 -4.05 12.27 11.31
CA ALA A 323 -5.01 12.97 10.46
C ALA A 323 -4.49 14.35 10.00
N ALA A 324 -3.87 15.11 10.89
CA ALA A 324 -3.25 16.40 10.53
C ALA A 324 -2.11 16.23 9.52
N VAL A 325 -1.25 15.22 9.71
CA VAL A 325 -0.19 14.87 8.75
C VAL A 325 -0.78 14.41 7.41
N ALA A 326 -1.85 13.60 7.41
CA ALA A 326 -2.51 13.17 6.18
C ALA A 326 -3.09 14.36 5.40
N LEU A 327 -3.74 15.31 6.08
CA LEU A 327 -4.24 16.55 5.46
C LEU A 327 -3.11 17.36 4.81
N ALA A 328 -2.01 17.58 5.54
CA ALA A 328 -0.83 18.27 5.01
C ALA A 328 -0.22 17.53 3.81
N ASN A 329 -0.13 16.20 3.87
CA ASN A 329 0.37 15.36 2.78
C ASN A 329 -0.51 15.47 1.53
N LEU A 330 -1.84 15.38 1.67
CA LEU A 330 -2.76 15.54 0.54
C LEU A 330 -2.67 16.95 -0.06
N ALA A 331 -2.49 17.98 0.77
CA ALA A 331 -2.30 19.35 0.31
C ALA A 331 -0.97 19.53 -0.48
N ILE A 332 0.11 18.85 -0.08
CA ILE A 332 1.38 18.84 -0.85
C ILE A 332 1.15 18.19 -2.22
N ILE A 333 0.50 17.02 -2.27
CA ILE A 333 0.21 16.32 -3.53
C ILE A 333 -0.57 17.23 -4.50
N GLU A 334 -1.59 17.94 -4.00
CA GLU A 334 -2.38 18.88 -4.82
C GLU A 334 -1.56 20.10 -5.25
N ARG A 335 -0.93 20.78 -4.30
CA ARG A 335 -0.20 22.02 -4.55
C ARG A 335 0.95 21.84 -5.51
N GLU A 336 1.66 20.73 -5.44
CA GLU A 336 2.83 20.44 -6.26
C GLU A 336 2.46 19.65 -7.54
N GLY A 337 1.18 19.35 -7.80
CA GLY A 337 0.73 18.65 -9.01
C GLY A 337 1.25 17.21 -9.11
N LEU A 338 1.48 16.54 -7.96
CA LEU A 338 2.17 15.26 -7.94
C LEU A 338 1.39 14.10 -8.59
N LEU A 339 0.08 14.24 -8.83
CA LEU A 339 -0.68 13.28 -9.64
C LEU A 339 -0.20 13.27 -11.09
N ASP A 340 0.13 14.44 -11.65
CA ASP A 340 0.65 14.59 -13.02
C ASP A 340 2.12 14.13 -13.08
N GLU A 341 2.92 14.41 -12.04
CA GLU A 341 4.28 13.91 -11.92
C GLU A 341 4.34 12.37 -11.89
N ALA A 342 3.40 11.72 -11.22
CA ALA A 342 3.29 10.26 -11.26
C ALA A 342 2.95 9.74 -12.68
N SER A 343 2.18 10.49 -13.47
CA SER A 343 1.93 10.16 -14.90
C SER A 343 3.18 10.37 -15.75
N ARG A 344 3.97 11.42 -15.49
CA ARG A 344 5.27 11.64 -16.13
C ARG A 344 6.21 10.45 -15.84
N LEU A 345 6.32 10.06 -14.57
CA LEU A 345 7.13 8.91 -14.16
C LEU A 345 6.70 7.60 -14.83
N GLU A 346 5.39 7.38 -15.06
CA GLU A 346 4.91 6.22 -15.83
C GLU A 346 5.61 6.12 -17.19
N SER A 347 5.68 7.23 -17.91
CA SER A 347 6.28 7.30 -19.23
C SER A 347 7.80 7.15 -19.18
N THR A 348 8.47 7.89 -18.28
CA THR A 348 9.94 7.87 -18.17
C THR A 348 10.43 6.51 -17.66
N LEU A 349 9.78 5.91 -16.67
CA LEU A 349 10.11 4.54 -16.20
C LEU A 349 9.95 3.52 -17.32
N ALA A 350 8.85 3.61 -18.09
CA ALA A 350 8.62 2.69 -19.21
C ALA A 350 9.68 2.84 -20.30
N GLU A 351 10.07 4.08 -20.66
CA GLU A 351 11.11 4.35 -21.65
C GLU A 351 12.46 3.79 -21.23
N ARG A 352 12.84 3.98 -19.95
CA ARG A 352 14.17 3.64 -19.45
C ARG A 352 14.34 2.21 -19.00
N LEU A 353 13.29 1.57 -18.54
CA LEU A 353 13.38 0.20 -18.01
C LEU A 353 13.10 -0.87 -19.07
N ARG A 354 12.23 -0.61 -20.07
CA ARG A 354 11.93 -1.62 -21.11
C ARG A 354 13.16 -2.19 -21.81
N PRO A 355 14.20 -1.40 -22.15
CA PRO A 355 15.41 -1.94 -22.78
C PRO A 355 16.14 -2.99 -21.92
N LEU A 356 15.94 -3.02 -20.61
CA LEU A 356 16.51 -4.07 -19.75
C LEU A 356 15.95 -5.47 -20.07
N ALA A 357 14.81 -5.56 -20.76
CA ALA A 357 14.25 -6.85 -21.20
C ALA A 357 15.13 -7.57 -22.22
N ASP A 358 16.04 -6.86 -22.89
CA ASP A 358 17.00 -7.45 -23.84
C ASP A 358 18.19 -8.14 -23.13
N HIS A 359 18.35 -7.93 -21.82
CA HIS A 359 19.44 -8.51 -21.05
C HIS A 359 19.11 -9.97 -20.70
N GLU A 360 20.09 -10.90 -20.88
CA GLU A 360 19.90 -12.34 -20.69
C GLU A 360 19.43 -12.78 -19.30
N ARG A 361 19.73 -11.99 -18.25
CA ARG A 361 19.29 -12.24 -16.87
C ARG A 361 17.89 -11.69 -16.55
N VAL A 362 17.23 -11.04 -17.50
CA VAL A 362 15.90 -10.44 -17.34
C VAL A 362 14.87 -11.24 -18.14
N ALA A 363 13.83 -11.74 -17.47
CA ALA A 363 12.73 -12.44 -18.11
C ALA A 363 11.66 -11.50 -18.63
N GLU A 364 11.39 -10.42 -17.90
CA GLU A 364 10.30 -9.48 -18.21
C GLU A 364 10.52 -8.15 -17.49
N VAL A 365 10.11 -7.05 -18.11
CA VAL A 365 9.96 -5.74 -17.47
C VAL A 365 8.50 -5.34 -17.48
N ARG A 366 7.89 -5.26 -16.29
CA ARG A 366 6.52 -4.78 -16.10
C ARG A 366 6.54 -3.31 -15.71
N CYS A 367 5.95 -2.46 -16.53
CA CYS A 367 5.89 -1.01 -16.37
C CYS A 367 4.78 -0.42 -17.23
N GLY A 368 4.58 0.91 -17.18
CA GLY A 368 3.58 1.61 -17.99
C GLY A 368 2.21 1.68 -17.29
N VAL A 369 2.21 1.66 -15.97
CA VAL A 369 1.03 1.90 -15.13
C VAL A 369 1.44 2.67 -13.88
N GLY A 370 1.32 4.00 -13.94
CA GLY A 370 1.73 4.88 -12.86
C GLY A 370 3.24 4.82 -12.55
N ALA A 371 3.61 5.36 -11.40
CA ALA A 371 4.99 5.31 -10.89
C ALA A 371 5.30 3.92 -10.28
N LEU A 372 5.09 2.85 -11.07
CA LEU A 372 5.25 1.44 -10.69
C LEU A 372 5.95 0.66 -11.81
N ALA A 373 6.97 -0.12 -11.44
CA ALA A 373 7.58 -1.10 -12.33
C ALA A 373 8.19 -2.27 -11.55
N ALA A 374 8.45 -3.37 -12.25
CA ALA A 374 9.28 -4.45 -11.77
C ALA A 374 10.17 -4.98 -12.90
N VAL A 375 11.43 -5.26 -12.57
CA VAL A 375 12.36 -5.99 -13.44
C VAL A 375 12.40 -7.43 -12.95
N GLN A 376 11.73 -8.34 -13.66
CA GLN A 376 11.67 -9.76 -13.33
C GLN A 376 12.93 -10.46 -13.80
N LEU A 377 13.64 -11.15 -12.91
CA LEU A 377 14.82 -11.91 -13.28
C LEU A 377 14.46 -13.26 -13.91
N ALA A 378 15.32 -13.73 -14.82
CA ALA A 378 15.23 -15.06 -15.43
C ALA A 378 15.41 -16.17 -14.38
N ASP A 379 16.35 -15.99 -13.44
CA ASP A 379 16.42 -16.79 -12.21
C ASP A 379 15.83 -16.02 -11.02
N PRO A 380 14.63 -16.40 -10.55
CA PRO A 380 14.01 -15.75 -9.39
C PRO A 380 14.85 -15.78 -8.11
N GLY A 381 15.72 -16.78 -7.95
CA GLY A 381 16.59 -16.93 -6.78
C GLY A 381 17.63 -15.83 -6.65
N GLU A 382 17.98 -15.15 -7.75
CA GLU A 382 18.99 -14.09 -7.75
C GLU A 382 18.47 -12.73 -7.26
N ALA A 383 17.15 -12.50 -7.21
CA ALA A 383 16.57 -11.17 -6.97
C ALA A 383 17.01 -10.54 -5.64
N MET A 384 17.08 -11.31 -4.56
CA MET A 384 17.56 -10.80 -3.26
C MET A 384 19.05 -10.44 -3.32
N GLY A 385 19.86 -11.26 -3.98
CA GLY A 385 21.28 -11.00 -4.19
C GLY A 385 21.53 -9.75 -5.02
N LEU A 386 20.78 -9.59 -6.13
CA LEU A 386 20.86 -8.41 -6.98
C LEU A 386 20.41 -7.14 -6.24
N ALA A 387 19.33 -7.20 -5.46
CA ALA A 387 18.87 -6.06 -4.65
C ALA A 387 19.94 -5.61 -3.63
N LYS A 388 20.68 -6.55 -3.02
CA LYS A 388 21.81 -6.24 -2.15
C LYS A 388 23.00 -5.63 -2.94
N ARG A 389 23.35 -6.18 -4.10
CA ARG A 389 24.42 -5.65 -4.97
C ARG A 389 24.15 -4.24 -5.44
N LEU A 390 22.89 -3.91 -5.74
CA LEU A 390 22.48 -2.56 -6.18
C LEU A 390 22.88 -1.45 -5.21
N ARG A 391 23.05 -1.74 -3.93
CA ARG A 391 23.60 -0.78 -2.96
C ARG A 391 25.00 -0.30 -3.35
N ALA A 392 25.85 -1.18 -3.90
CA ALA A 392 27.17 -0.79 -4.39
C ALA A 392 27.11 0.12 -5.64
N PHE A 393 25.95 0.20 -6.28
CA PHE A 393 25.66 1.09 -7.41
C PHE A 393 24.77 2.29 -7.00
N GLY A 394 24.64 2.56 -5.71
CA GLY A 394 23.91 3.70 -5.18
C GLY A 394 22.37 3.59 -5.24
N VAL A 395 21.82 2.36 -5.26
CA VAL A 395 20.36 2.14 -5.32
C VAL A 395 19.91 1.26 -4.16
N ALA A 396 18.91 1.72 -3.42
CA ALA A 396 18.18 0.94 -2.43
C ALA A 396 16.88 0.40 -3.05
N THR A 397 16.80 -0.93 -3.17
CA THR A 397 15.61 -1.64 -3.65
C THR A 397 15.48 -2.99 -2.95
N ARG A 398 14.45 -3.76 -3.28
CA ARG A 398 14.18 -5.10 -2.75
C ARG A 398 13.60 -6.04 -3.79
N ALA A 399 13.65 -7.32 -3.49
CA ALA A 399 12.91 -8.33 -4.26
C ALA A 399 11.40 -8.19 -4.02
N VAL A 400 10.60 -8.44 -5.07
CA VAL A 400 9.14 -8.42 -5.05
C VAL A 400 8.58 -9.60 -5.85
N GLY A 401 7.43 -10.12 -5.41
CA GLY A 401 6.79 -11.26 -6.06
C GLY A 401 7.70 -12.48 -6.18
N ALA A 402 7.65 -13.13 -7.32
CA ALA A 402 8.45 -14.32 -7.63
C ALA A 402 9.77 -13.94 -8.33
N GLY A 403 10.61 -13.09 -7.70
CA GLY A 403 11.95 -12.80 -8.21
C GLY A 403 12.06 -11.55 -9.07
N GLY A 404 11.17 -10.56 -8.88
CA GLY A 404 11.30 -9.23 -9.47
C GLY A 404 12.07 -8.25 -8.56
N LEU A 405 12.64 -7.20 -9.13
CA LEU A 405 13.08 -6.01 -8.40
C LEU A 405 11.94 -4.99 -8.36
N GLN A 406 11.64 -4.45 -7.17
CA GLN A 406 10.62 -3.40 -7.00
C GLN A 406 11.14 -2.05 -7.46
N ILE A 407 10.35 -1.35 -8.27
CA ILE A 407 10.57 0.05 -8.65
C ILE A 407 9.27 0.81 -8.46
N SER A 408 9.25 1.70 -7.49
CA SER A 408 8.08 2.49 -7.11
C SER A 408 8.52 3.80 -6.44
N PRO A 409 9.23 4.67 -7.16
CA PRO A 409 9.89 5.84 -6.59
C PRO A 409 8.89 6.85 -6.02
N ALA A 410 9.39 7.80 -5.22
CA ALA A 410 8.62 8.99 -4.87
C ALA A 410 8.29 9.81 -6.13
N PHE A 411 7.17 10.53 -6.13
CA PHE A 411 6.69 11.27 -7.32
C PHE A 411 7.59 12.45 -7.68
N VAL A 412 8.41 12.90 -6.75
CA VAL A 412 9.37 13.98 -6.94
C VAL A 412 10.69 13.54 -7.61
N MET A 413 10.80 12.26 -8.01
CA MET A 413 11.97 11.76 -8.75
C MET A 413 12.05 12.43 -10.14
N SER A 414 13.20 13.02 -10.45
CA SER A 414 13.47 13.64 -11.74
C SER A 414 13.77 12.61 -12.84
N ASP A 415 13.71 13.03 -14.10
CA ASP A 415 14.07 12.16 -15.23
C ASP A 415 15.55 11.72 -15.17
N ASP A 416 16.45 12.61 -14.74
CA ASP A 416 17.88 12.28 -14.59
C ASP A 416 18.08 11.19 -13.52
N GLU A 417 17.33 11.23 -12.41
CA GLU A 417 17.38 10.21 -11.37
C GLU A 417 16.76 8.89 -11.84
N VAL A 418 15.73 8.91 -12.70
CA VAL A 418 15.22 7.69 -13.36
C VAL A 418 16.28 7.10 -14.30
N HIS A 419 17.05 7.93 -15.01
CA HIS A 419 18.16 7.48 -15.84
C HIS A 419 19.26 6.84 -14.98
N GLU A 420 19.68 7.51 -13.88
CA GLU A 420 20.67 6.97 -12.94
C GLU A 420 20.23 5.61 -12.37
N LEU A 421 18.93 5.47 -12.04
CA LEU A 421 18.35 4.22 -11.57
C LEU A 421 18.45 3.10 -12.60
N ALA A 422 18.03 3.36 -13.85
CA ALA A 422 18.05 2.36 -14.92
C ALA A 422 19.48 1.92 -15.27
N ASP A 423 20.42 2.88 -15.38
CA ASP A 423 21.84 2.61 -15.63
C ASP A 423 22.48 1.80 -14.49
N SER A 424 22.12 2.10 -13.24
CA SER A 424 22.62 1.35 -12.08
C SER A 424 22.10 -0.09 -12.08
N ILE A 425 20.84 -0.32 -12.47
CA ILE A 425 20.29 -1.67 -12.62
C ILE A 425 21.03 -2.42 -13.73
N ALA A 426 21.23 -1.80 -14.90
CA ALA A 426 21.98 -2.42 -16.00
C ALA A 426 23.39 -2.85 -15.57
N ARG A 427 24.16 -1.94 -14.96
CA ARG A 427 25.52 -2.26 -14.45
C ARG A 427 25.52 -3.36 -13.40
N ALA A 428 24.50 -3.42 -12.54
CA ALA A 428 24.42 -4.47 -11.52
C ALA A 428 23.99 -5.83 -12.11
N LEU A 429 23.31 -5.84 -13.25
CA LEU A 429 23.01 -7.05 -14.03
C LEU A 429 24.26 -7.62 -14.72
N ASP A 430 25.15 -6.74 -15.22
CA ASP A 430 26.42 -7.13 -15.85
C ASP A 430 27.47 -7.63 -14.84
N ALA A 431 27.39 -7.25 -13.55
CA ALA A 431 28.33 -7.63 -12.51
C ALA A 431 27.99 -9.00 -11.87
#